data_c6018dcbf3410833b1ebe3d61427749a
#
_entry.id   c6018dcbf3410833b1ebe3d61427749a
#
_cell.length_a   1.000
_cell.length_b   1.000
_cell.length_c   1.000
_cell.angle_alpha   90.00
_cell.angle_beta   90.00
_cell.angle_gamma   90.00
#
_symmetry.space_group_name_H-M   'P 1'
#
loop_
_entity.id
_entity.type
_entity.pdbx_description
1 polymer ?
#
loop_
_entity_poly.entity_id
_entity_poly.type
_entity_poly.pdbx_seq_one_letter_code
_entity_poly.pdbx_strand_id
1 'polypeptide(L)'
;MTLSTANWTTEWLEHVQWCIALIEDEMEDATMFTTAIRKTSNLLLEEEVTREQVEQFVDRYSAYDLEYLEEYLDACEQVGDDVTHAYIEEQGDVCYVESVLEAYQGQYDGMEDFARQMVDDCGDLQDVPHFIENAIDWEVIAEQFHWDYSITLDGYVFNNHY
;
A
#
# COMPACT_ATOMS: atom_id res chain seq x y z
N MET A 1 -1.93 -30.94 9.05
CA MET A 1 -3.12 -30.84 8.18
C MET A 1 -2.71 -31.34 6.81
N THR A 2 -3.24 -32.45 6.33
CA THR A 2 -2.91 -32.99 5.00
C THR A 2 -3.65 -32.14 3.97
N LEU A 3 -2.89 -31.41 3.15
CA LEU A 3 -3.42 -30.73 1.96
C LEU A 3 -4.10 -31.78 1.07
N SER A 4 -5.37 -31.55 0.72
CA SER A 4 -6.14 -32.45 -0.14
C SER A 4 -5.49 -32.54 -1.52
N THR A 5 -5.14 -33.73 -1.97
CA THR A 5 -4.42 -34.03 -3.21
C THR A 5 -5.30 -33.95 -4.48
N ALA A 6 -6.19 -32.97 -4.59
CA ALA A 6 -7.02 -32.78 -5.76
C ALA A 6 -6.25 -32.02 -6.85
N ASN A 7 -5.85 -32.72 -7.91
CA ASN A 7 -5.44 -32.22 -9.24
C ASN A 7 -4.37 -31.11 -9.30
N TRP A 8 -3.29 -31.23 -8.53
CA TRP A 8 -2.19 -30.29 -8.65
C TRP A 8 -1.34 -30.65 -9.87
N THR A 9 -1.12 -29.67 -10.74
CA THR A 9 -0.21 -29.82 -11.87
C THR A 9 1.24 -29.88 -11.36
N THR A 10 2.16 -30.46 -12.13
CA THR A 10 3.58 -30.49 -11.79
C THR A 10 4.12 -29.06 -11.60
N GLU A 11 3.67 -28.14 -12.42
CA GLU A 11 4.03 -26.74 -12.42
C GLU A 11 3.62 -26.03 -11.11
N TRP A 12 2.39 -26.28 -10.64
CA TRP A 12 1.94 -25.75 -9.34
C TRP A 12 2.82 -26.25 -8.18
N LEU A 13 3.20 -27.53 -8.20
CA LEU A 13 4.10 -28.10 -7.20
C LEU A 13 5.50 -27.46 -7.24
N GLU A 14 5.99 -27.10 -8.41
CA GLU A 14 7.26 -26.40 -8.58
C GLU A 14 7.19 -24.99 -7.96
N HIS A 15 6.09 -24.26 -8.15
CA HIS A 15 5.86 -22.96 -7.52
C HIS A 15 5.76 -23.08 -6.00
N VAL A 16 5.01 -24.05 -5.49
CA VAL A 16 4.92 -24.30 -4.03
C VAL A 16 6.29 -24.61 -3.44
N GLN A 17 7.09 -25.47 -4.09
CA GLN A 17 8.44 -25.79 -3.60
C GLN A 17 9.37 -24.59 -3.61
N TRP A 18 9.27 -23.75 -4.63
CA TRP A 18 10.03 -22.51 -4.70
C TRP A 18 9.61 -21.51 -3.61
N CYS A 19 8.32 -21.29 -3.38
CA CYS A 19 7.82 -20.43 -2.29
C CYS A 19 8.25 -20.96 -0.91
N ILE A 20 8.22 -22.29 -0.70
CA ILE A 20 8.70 -22.89 0.54
C ILE A 20 10.18 -22.60 0.74
N ALA A 21 11.01 -22.78 -0.29
CA ALA A 21 12.45 -22.53 -0.19
C ALA A 21 12.76 -21.04 0.11
N LEU A 22 11.98 -20.11 -0.46
CA LEU A 22 12.12 -18.68 -0.19
C LEU A 22 11.83 -18.34 1.27
N ILE A 23 10.80 -18.97 1.84
CA ILE A 23 10.40 -18.76 3.24
C ILE A 23 11.35 -19.46 4.20
N GLU A 24 11.82 -20.70 3.88
CA GLU A 24 12.73 -21.46 4.74
C GLU A 24 14.12 -20.81 4.88
N ASP A 25 14.53 -19.98 3.93
CA ASP A 25 15.79 -19.20 4.04
C ASP A 25 15.69 -18.16 5.17
N GLU A 26 14.48 -17.70 5.50
CA GLU A 26 14.21 -16.76 6.59
C GLU A 26 13.70 -17.42 7.87
N MET A 27 13.17 -18.66 7.81
CA MET A 27 12.41 -19.28 8.89
C MET A 27 12.69 -20.77 9.10
N GLU A 28 12.64 -21.20 10.38
CA GLU A 28 12.78 -22.62 10.75
C GLU A 28 11.51 -23.48 10.45
N ASP A 29 10.31 -22.88 10.28
CA ASP A 29 9.05 -23.61 10.04
C ASP A 29 8.08 -22.88 9.10
N ALA A 30 8.14 -23.24 7.82
CA ALA A 30 7.26 -22.70 6.77
C ALA A 30 5.81 -23.20 6.85
N THR A 31 5.48 -24.13 7.76
CA THR A 31 4.13 -24.72 7.83
C THR A 31 3.08 -23.73 8.32
N MET A 32 3.47 -22.69 9.01
CA MET A 32 2.58 -21.61 9.49
C MET A 32 2.05 -20.76 8.32
N PHE A 33 2.75 -20.75 7.17
CA PHE A 33 2.45 -19.90 6.01
C PHE A 33 1.76 -20.65 4.86
N THR A 34 1.13 -21.79 5.16
CA THR A 34 0.48 -22.63 4.14
C THR A 34 -0.52 -21.86 3.28
N THR A 35 -1.20 -20.85 3.82
CA THR A 35 -2.17 -20.04 3.08
C THR A 35 -1.47 -19.07 2.13
N ALA A 36 -0.48 -18.32 2.60
CA ALA A 36 0.31 -17.39 1.80
C ALA A 36 1.03 -18.13 0.66
N ILE A 37 1.72 -19.25 0.96
CA ILE A 37 2.38 -20.09 -0.03
C ILE A 37 1.39 -20.54 -1.13
N ARG A 38 0.20 -21.00 -0.74
CA ARG A 38 -0.81 -21.45 -1.68
C ARG A 38 -1.35 -20.31 -2.54
N LYS A 39 -1.62 -19.13 -1.93
CA LYS A 39 -2.09 -17.93 -2.64
C LYS A 39 -1.04 -17.51 -3.67
N THR A 40 0.21 -17.29 -3.26
CA THR A 40 1.32 -16.91 -4.16
C THR A 40 1.57 -17.93 -5.26
N SER A 41 1.51 -19.24 -4.96
CA SER A 41 1.69 -20.29 -5.96
C SER A 41 0.56 -20.33 -6.99
N ASN A 42 -0.67 -19.98 -6.62
CA ASN A 42 -1.77 -19.84 -7.56
C ASN A 42 -1.59 -18.63 -8.49
N LEU A 43 -1.21 -17.48 -7.92
CA LEU A 43 -0.92 -16.26 -8.70
C LEU A 43 0.19 -16.49 -9.73
N LEU A 44 1.25 -17.23 -9.34
CA LEU A 44 2.33 -17.62 -10.27
C LEU A 44 1.85 -18.55 -11.37
N LEU A 45 0.95 -19.52 -11.06
CA LEU A 45 0.42 -20.46 -12.02
C LEU A 45 -0.53 -19.81 -13.03
N GLU A 46 -1.32 -18.84 -12.56
CA GLU A 46 -2.26 -18.09 -13.38
C GLU A 46 -1.57 -16.94 -14.16
N GLU A 47 -0.25 -16.83 -14.03
CA GLU A 47 0.58 -15.76 -14.63
C GLU A 47 0.17 -14.34 -14.19
N GLU A 48 -0.55 -14.22 -13.09
CA GLU A 48 -0.94 -12.92 -12.50
C GLU A 48 0.25 -12.23 -11.84
N VAL A 49 1.22 -13.00 -11.34
CA VAL A 49 2.49 -12.48 -10.81
C VAL A 49 3.67 -13.25 -11.37
N THR A 50 4.84 -12.61 -11.39
CA THR A 50 6.12 -13.22 -11.76
C THR A 50 6.95 -13.55 -10.52
N ARG A 51 7.89 -14.50 -10.64
CA ARG A 51 8.84 -14.78 -9.55
C ARG A 51 9.67 -13.55 -9.18
N GLU A 52 10.01 -12.72 -10.14
CA GLU A 52 10.75 -11.48 -9.91
C GLU A 52 9.98 -10.52 -9.02
N GLN A 53 8.66 -10.37 -9.22
CA GLN A 53 7.81 -9.54 -8.36
C GLN A 53 7.71 -10.10 -6.93
N VAL A 54 7.62 -11.43 -6.79
CA VAL A 54 7.62 -12.08 -5.48
C VAL A 54 8.96 -11.86 -4.75
N GLU A 55 10.09 -12.05 -5.44
CA GLU A 55 11.43 -11.82 -4.90
C GLU A 55 11.61 -10.35 -4.49
N GLN A 56 11.21 -9.39 -5.33
CA GLN A 56 11.29 -7.96 -5.03
C GLN A 56 10.44 -7.57 -3.82
N PHE A 57 9.25 -8.17 -3.69
CA PHE A 57 8.39 -7.94 -2.53
C PHE A 57 9.03 -8.49 -1.24
N VAL A 58 9.55 -9.72 -1.27
CA VAL A 58 10.23 -10.35 -0.12
C VAL A 58 11.50 -9.59 0.27
N ASP A 59 12.29 -9.15 -0.70
CA ASP A 59 13.50 -8.35 -0.45
C ASP A 59 13.17 -6.99 0.21
N ARG A 60 12.01 -6.42 -0.10
CA ARG A 60 11.59 -5.10 0.40
C ARG A 60 10.94 -5.19 1.78
N TYR A 61 10.11 -6.18 1.99
CA TYR A 61 9.35 -6.38 3.23
C TYR A 61 9.80 -7.65 3.94
N SER A 62 9.14 -8.77 3.72
CA SER A 62 9.53 -10.07 4.26
C SER A 62 8.74 -11.20 3.59
N ALA A 63 9.27 -12.43 3.64
CA ALA A 63 8.50 -13.62 3.26
C ALA A 63 7.28 -13.86 4.19
N TYR A 64 7.29 -13.29 5.40
CA TYR A 64 6.15 -13.32 6.32
C TYR A 64 4.94 -12.57 5.77
N ASP A 65 5.17 -11.57 4.93
CA ASP A 65 4.17 -10.62 4.43
C ASP A 65 3.57 -11.06 3.08
N LEU A 66 3.95 -12.23 2.55
CA LEU A 66 3.48 -12.75 1.26
C LEU A 66 1.95 -12.86 1.15
N GLU A 67 1.23 -12.86 2.27
CA GLU A 67 -0.24 -12.84 2.24
C GLU A 67 -0.80 -11.53 1.68
N TYR A 68 -0.03 -10.43 1.73
CA TYR A 68 -0.40 -9.09 1.26
C TYR A 68 0.12 -8.77 -0.14
N LEU A 69 0.82 -9.73 -0.81
CA LEU A 69 1.43 -9.51 -2.12
C LEU A 69 0.44 -9.06 -3.19
N GLU A 70 -0.74 -9.69 -3.24
CA GLU A 70 -1.76 -9.37 -4.25
C GLU A 70 -2.28 -7.95 -4.06
N GLU A 71 -2.66 -7.61 -2.83
CA GLU A 71 -3.13 -6.28 -2.44
C GLU A 71 -2.06 -5.20 -2.69
N TYR A 72 -0.78 -5.53 -2.44
CA TYR A 72 0.34 -4.64 -2.74
C TYR A 72 0.49 -4.38 -4.25
N LEU A 73 0.44 -5.42 -5.07
CA LEU A 73 0.57 -5.27 -6.52
C LEU A 73 -0.64 -4.51 -7.11
N ASP A 74 -1.84 -4.79 -6.64
CA ASP A 74 -3.06 -4.06 -7.02
C ASP A 74 -2.95 -2.56 -6.68
N ALA A 75 -2.46 -2.24 -5.49
CA ALA A 75 -2.22 -0.87 -5.07
C ALA A 75 -1.17 -0.18 -5.95
N CYS A 76 -0.04 -0.85 -6.23
CA CYS A 76 0.99 -0.33 -7.12
C CYS A 76 0.47 -0.06 -8.54
N GLU A 77 -0.42 -0.91 -9.07
CA GLU A 77 -1.05 -0.68 -10.38
C GLU A 77 -1.95 0.56 -10.37
N GLN A 78 -2.67 0.83 -9.28
CA GLN A 78 -3.65 1.90 -9.21
C GLN A 78 -3.06 3.27 -8.83
N VAL A 79 -2.16 3.32 -7.86
CA VAL A 79 -1.60 4.60 -7.36
C VAL A 79 -0.09 4.75 -7.59
N GLY A 80 0.59 3.67 -7.99
CA GLY A 80 2.03 3.65 -8.23
C GLY A 80 2.84 3.07 -7.07
N ASP A 81 4.00 2.46 -7.38
CA ASP A 81 4.89 1.81 -6.40
C ASP A 81 5.38 2.80 -5.32
N ASP A 82 5.80 4.01 -5.74
CA ASP A 82 6.32 5.03 -4.83
C ASP A 82 5.27 5.46 -3.79
N VAL A 83 4.01 5.65 -4.21
CA VAL A 83 2.89 6.04 -3.33
C VAL A 83 2.56 4.91 -2.37
N THR A 84 2.43 3.67 -2.88
CA THR A 84 2.12 2.49 -2.08
C THR A 84 3.19 2.25 -1.02
N HIS A 85 4.46 2.35 -1.41
CA HIS A 85 5.59 2.18 -0.50
C HIS A 85 5.62 3.29 0.57
N ALA A 86 5.43 4.55 0.17
CA ALA A 86 5.39 5.68 1.10
C ALA A 86 4.27 5.54 2.14
N TYR A 87 3.10 5.01 1.74
CA TYR A 87 2.01 4.73 2.66
C TYR A 87 2.36 3.64 3.67
N ILE A 88 2.93 2.52 3.19
CA ILE A 88 3.35 1.41 4.07
C ILE A 88 4.43 1.89 5.06
N GLU A 89 5.39 2.71 4.62
CA GLU A 89 6.40 3.29 5.52
C GLU A 89 5.78 4.21 6.58
N GLU A 90 4.80 5.02 6.21
CA GLU A 90 4.08 5.91 7.13
C GLU A 90 3.28 5.11 8.17
N GLN A 91 2.64 4.01 7.77
CA GLN A 91 1.89 3.13 8.66
C GLN A 91 2.79 2.18 9.46
N GLY A 92 3.99 1.90 8.97
CA GLY A 92 4.99 1.04 9.61
C GLY A 92 4.80 -0.45 9.42
N ASP A 93 3.78 -0.90 8.66
CA ASP A 93 3.51 -2.31 8.40
C ASP A 93 2.78 -2.49 7.06
N VAL A 94 3.16 -3.52 6.27
CA VAL A 94 2.55 -3.82 4.98
C VAL A 94 1.09 -4.28 5.07
N CYS A 95 0.66 -4.77 6.23
CA CYS A 95 -0.74 -5.19 6.46
C CYS A 95 -1.77 -4.06 6.23
N TYR A 96 -1.32 -2.79 6.24
CA TYR A 96 -2.19 -1.63 5.97
C TYR A 96 -2.36 -1.34 4.47
N VAL A 97 -1.71 -2.08 3.58
CA VAL A 97 -1.72 -1.82 2.13
C VAL A 97 -3.12 -1.78 1.52
N GLU A 98 -4.07 -2.56 2.05
CA GLU A 98 -5.46 -2.57 1.59
C GLU A 98 -6.14 -1.18 1.68
N SER A 99 -5.69 -0.34 2.62
CA SER A 99 -6.26 0.99 2.86
C SER A 99 -5.65 2.09 2.00
N VAL A 100 -4.56 1.85 1.28
CA VAL A 100 -3.83 2.90 0.54
C VAL A 100 -4.71 3.65 -0.46
N LEU A 101 -5.59 2.94 -1.17
CA LEU A 101 -6.47 3.53 -2.19
C LEU A 101 -7.49 4.51 -1.58
N GLU A 102 -7.97 4.22 -0.37
CA GLU A 102 -8.93 5.07 0.34
C GLU A 102 -8.22 6.21 1.08
N ALA A 103 -6.98 5.97 1.53
CA ALA A 103 -6.19 6.95 2.25
C ALA A 103 -5.56 8.00 1.34
N TYR A 104 -5.12 7.64 0.12
CA TYR A 104 -4.37 8.52 -0.76
C TYR A 104 -5.21 9.68 -1.30
N GLN A 105 -4.76 10.91 -1.07
CA GLN A 105 -5.45 12.15 -1.45
C GLN A 105 -4.78 12.88 -2.62
N GLY A 106 -3.61 12.43 -3.05
CA GLY A 106 -2.85 13.06 -4.14
C GLY A 106 -1.47 13.52 -3.70
N GLN A 107 -0.77 14.19 -4.64
CA GLN A 107 0.55 14.76 -4.40
C GLN A 107 0.49 16.29 -4.44
N TYR A 108 1.08 16.94 -3.43
CA TYR A 108 1.04 18.38 -3.21
C TYR A 108 2.43 18.91 -2.82
N ASP A 109 2.68 20.20 -3.04
CA ASP A 109 3.94 20.86 -2.67
C ASP A 109 4.11 20.99 -1.14
N GLY A 110 3.02 20.83 -0.38
CA GLY A 110 2.98 20.87 1.08
C GLY A 110 1.56 20.84 1.63
N MET A 111 1.43 20.75 2.95
CA MET A 111 0.13 20.69 3.62
C MET A 111 -0.70 21.97 3.40
N GLU A 112 -0.06 23.15 3.25
CA GLU A 112 -0.77 24.38 2.90
C GLU A 112 -1.44 24.32 1.52
N ASP A 113 -0.74 23.75 0.53
CA ASP A 113 -1.23 23.59 -0.83
C ASP A 113 -2.42 22.62 -0.86
N PHE A 114 -2.29 21.48 -0.15
CA PHE A 114 -3.38 20.53 0.03
C PHE A 114 -4.59 21.16 0.71
N ALA A 115 -4.40 21.87 1.84
CA ALA A 115 -5.48 22.51 2.59
C ALA A 115 -6.19 23.56 1.75
N ARG A 116 -5.45 24.32 0.96
CA ARG A 116 -6.00 25.33 0.03
C ARG A 116 -6.87 24.69 -1.04
N GLN A 117 -6.38 23.60 -1.64
CA GLN A 117 -7.16 22.86 -2.66
C GLN A 117 -8.44 22.28 -2.06
N MET A 118 -8.36 21.68 -0.86
CA MET A 118 -9.52 21.08 -0.19
C MET A 118 -10.61 22.12 0.13
N VAL A 119 -10.21 23.29 0.64
CA VAL A 119 -11.14 24.40 0.95
C VAL A 119 -11.79 24.96 -0.33
N ASP A 120 -11.02 25.03 -1.43
CA ASP A 120 -11.55 25.48 -2.74
C ASP A 120 -12.54 24.44 -3.30
N ASP A 121 -12.21 23.16 -3.27
CA ASP A 121 -13.05 22.06 -3.77
C ASP A 121 -14.37 21.92 -2.97
N CYS A 122 -14.35 22.20 -1.67
CA CYS A 122 -15.54 22.26 -0.82
C CYS A 122 -16.41 23.50 -1.14
N GLY A 123 -15.87 24.49 -1.82
CA GLY A 123 -16.57 25.74 -2.17
C GLY A 123 -16.74 26.70 -0.98
N ASP A 124 -16.01 26.51 0.09
CA ASP A 124 -16.13 27.29 1.33
C ASP A 124 -15.77 28.78 1.13
N LEU A 125 -15.03 29.11 0.08
CA LEU A 125 -14.63 30.48 -0.26
C LEU A 125 -15.49 31.15 -1.33
N GLN A 126 -16.50 30.47 -1.92
CA GLN A 126 -17.25 30.98 -3.08
C GLN A 126 -17.96 32.32 -2.80
N ASP A 127 -18.42 32.55 -1.57
CA ASP A 127 -19.12 33.77 -1.17
C ASP A 127 -18.26 34.68 -0.27
N VAL A 128 -16.95 34.37 -0.12
CA VAL A 128 -16.05 35.14 0.74
C VAL A 128 -15.48 36.33 -0.05
N PRO A 129 -15.62 37.57 0.49
CA PRO A 129 -14.99 38.74 -0.15
C PRO A 129 -13.46 38.59 -0.27
N HIS A 130 -12.90 38.97 -1.42
CA HIS A 130 -11.45 38.87 -1.69
C HIS A 130 -10.51 39.44 -0.61
N PHE A 131 -10.93 40.46 0.11
CA PHE A 131 -10.09 41.03 1.17
C PHE A 131 -9.99 40.09 2.39
N ILE A 132 -11.00 39.25 2.64
CA ILE A 132 -11.00 38.21 3.70
C ILE A 132 -10.18 37.00 3.20
N GLU A 133 -10.44 36.56 1.98
CA GLU A 133 -9.68 35.48 1.35
C GLU A 133 -8.17 35.76 1.36
N ASN A 134 -7.74 36.98 1.02
CA ASN A 134 -6.35 37.41 1.07
C ASN A 134 -5.78 37.54 2.50
N ALA A 135 -6.61 37.49 3.53
CA ALA A 135 -6.20 37.57 4.92
C ALA A 135 -6.18 36.18 5.61
N ILE A 136 -6.48 35.12 4.87
CA ILE A 136 -6.42 33.75 5.38
C ILE A 136 -4.97 33.38 5.68
N ASP A 137 -4.72 32.92 6.89
CA ASP A 137 -3.45 32.36 7.31
C ASP A 137 -3.47 30.84 7.01
N TRP A 138 -2.92 30.48 5.84
CA TRP A 138 -2.92 29.09 5.37
C TRP A 138 -2.00 28.18 6.19
N GLU A 139 -0.98 28.71 6.85
CA GLU A 139 -0.11 27.96 7.75
C GLU A 139 -0.92 27.46 8.95
N VAL A 140 -1.77 28.33 9.53
CA VAL A 140 -2.66 27.98 10.65
C VAL A 140 -3.72 26.95 10.22
N ILE A 141 -4.24 27.05 8.99
CA ILE A 141 -5.19 26.07 8.48
C ILE A 141 -4.49 24.72 8.26
N ALA A 142 -3.30 24.72 7.66
CA ALA A 142 -2.51 23.50 7.44
C ALA A 142 -2.21 22.75 8.75
N GLU A 143 -1.93 23.49 9.84
CA GLU A 143 -1.75 22.89 11.18
C GLU A 143 -2.97 22.11 11.64
N GLN A 144 -4.20 22.53 11.28
CA GLN A 144 -5.43 21.78 11.63
C GLN A 144 -5.56 20.52 10.78
N PHE A 145 -5.15 20.56 9.50
CA PHE A 145 -5.20 19.42 8.62
C PHE A 145 -4.27 18.29 9.05
N HIS A 146 -3.17 18.56 9.76
CA HIS A 146 -2.28 17.53 10.30
C HIS A 146 -2.93 16.60 11.34
N TRP A 147 -4.13 16.90 11.84
CA TRP A 147 -4.88 15.99 12.71
C TRP A 147 -5.50 14.83 11.93
N ASP A 148 -5.92 15.10 10.69
CA ASP A 148 -6.67 14.16 9.86
C ASP A 148 -5.84 13.62 8.68
N TYR A 149 -4.72 14.30 8.33
CA TYR A 149 -3.89 13.98 7.18
C TYR A 149 -2.41 14.00 7.54
N SER A 150 -1.64 13.10 6.92
CA SER A 150 -0.18 13.13 6.88
C SER A 150 0.31 13.54 5.50
N ILE A 151 1.55 14.06 5.43
CA ILE A 151 2.23 14.37 4.17
C ILE A 151 3.67 13.86 4.23
N THR A 152 4.07 13.12 3.22
CA THR A 152 5.44 12.60 3.09
C THR A 152 6.40 13.67 2.56
N LEU A 153 7.71 13.38 2.59
CA LEU A 153 8.72 14.27 2.02
C LEU A 153 8.57 14.47 0.51
N ASP A 154 7.99 13.50 -0.19
CA ASP A 154 7.71 13.56 -1.63
C ASP A 154 6.36 14.22 -1.95
N GLY A 155 5.65 14.70 -0.92
CA GLY A 155 4.40 15.44 -1.07
C GLY A 155 3.16 14.55 -1.18
N TYR A 156 3.24 13.25 -0.96
CA TYR A 156 2.06 12.38 -0.92
C TYR A 156 1.25 12.62 0.34
N VAL A 157 -0.04 12.90 0.16
CA VAL A 157 -0.96 13.15 1.27
C VAL A 157 -1.83 11.94 1.50
N PHE A 158 -1.93 11.51 2.76
CA PHE A 158 -2.77 10.41 3.19
C PHE A 158 -3.72 10.83 4.31
N ASN A 159 -4.95 10.31 4.27
CA ASN A 159 -5.91 10.44 5.34
C ASN A 159 -5.57 9.44 6.47
N ASN A 160 -5.46 9.93 7.71
CA ASN A 160 -5.02 9.14 8.88
C ASN A 160 -6.14 8.28 9.51
N HIS A 161 -7.33 8.24 8.92
CA HIS A 161 -8.50 7.51 9.44
C HIS A 161 -8.75 6.17 8.72
N TYR A 162 -7.86 5.73 7.83
CA TYR A 162 -7.92 4.46 7.11
C TYR A 162 -6.84 3.50 7.57
#